data_1bd9d107fea7fe62daf451e2d4ba1c4a
#
_entry.id   1bd9d107fea7fe62daf451e2d4ba1c4a
#
_cell.length_a   1.000
_cell.length_b   1.000
_cell.length_c   1.000
_cell.angle_alpha   90.00
_cell.angle_beta   90.00
_cell.angle_gamma   90.00
#
_symmetry.space_group_name_H-M   'P 1'
#
loop_
_entity.id
_entity.type
_entity.pdbx_description
1 polymer ?
#
loop_
_entity_poly.entity_id
_entity_poly.type
_entity_poly.pdbx_seq_one_letter_code
_entity_poly.pdbx_strand_id
1 'polypeptide(L)'
;MADEAVQEEGIEEEAPAGETKEQKRKRMKQTVLNRLAGARVDTVRDRVVWIMNREITTRDSDITLMLRYWELFEPELYARGNITPDSLYQLTRLTVISRHRATIQNDYKLFLASEEVQAKRGRLDGEHRERRVAENPHMSSIVVYADESGKTADNLLVGTFWILEDIQTLRLKQDIDAWRVATGFKHELHFTNASQGNLHRYLEILDLLVARGNSISFKVITVPRRGNANAPAVLDDLLFHVINRGIQHEHQSGRAPLPRSLQVWKDAEEEARDRVSVANLRERLEAASAAGFDRQLHVQSVTAVDSSKNDFIQIADLFLGSVNRFLHNNRAAGDHAKDQLARAFLAAFCGDGGIHRIENDMVTFERL
;
A
#
# COMPACT_ATOMS: atom_id res chain seq x y z
N MET A 1 -6.77 40.96 -9.33
CA MET A 1 -8.11 40.46 -9.47
C MET A 1 -8.08 39.01 -9.02
N ALA A 2 -8.85 38.76 -7.99
CA ALA A 2 -9.20 37.52 -7.33
C ALA A 2 -8.08 36.47 -7.16
N ASP A 3 -7.44 36.55 -6.02
CA ASP A 3 -6.79 35.46 -5.33
C ASP A 3 -7.91 34.45 -4.91
N GLU A 4 -8.31 33.58 -5.81
CA GLU A 4 -9.10 32.42 -5.41
C GLU A 4 -8.15 31.49 -4.64
N ALA A 5 -8.16 31.67 -3.34
CA ALA A 5 -7.68 30.69 -2.40
C ALA A 5 -8.38 29.36 -2.75
N VAL A 6 -7.65 28.42 -3.37
CA VAL A 6 -8.04 27.03 -3.44
C VAL A 6 -8.29 26.60 -2.02
N GLN A 7 -9.57 26.50 -1.65
CA GLN A 7 -10.01 26.08 -0.34
C GLN A 7 -9.39 24.69 -0.10
N GLU A 8 -8.52 24.61 0.90
CA GLU A 8 -8.07 23.36 1.50
C GLU A 8 -9.25 22.75 2.27
N GLU A 9 -10.26 22.26 1.57
CA GLU A 9 -11.27 21.38 2.14
C GLU A 9 -10.70 19.96 2.24
N GLY A 10 -9.63 19.82 3.01
CA GLY A 10 -9.30 18.56 3.64
C GLY A 10 -10.13 18.48 4.92
N ILE A 11 -10.91 17.42 5.09
CA ILE A 11 -11.63 17.10 6.33
C ILE A 11 -10.60 17.15 7.47
N GLU A 12 -10.51 18.29 8.16
CA GLU A 12 -9.83 18.37 9.45
C GLU A 12 -10.74 17.63 10.43
N GLU A 13 -10.34 16.42 10.82
CA GLU A 13 -10.91 15.78 12.01
C GLU A 13 -10.75 16.80 13.16
N GLU A 14 -11.86 17.13 13.83
CA GLU A 14 -11.88 18.10 14.92
C GLU A 14 -10.78 17.76 15.93
N ALA A 15 -9.92 18.74 16.19
CA ALA A 15 -8.79 18.56 17.11
C ALA A 15 -9.32 18.39 18.53
N PRO A 16 -8.87 17.38 19.28
CA PRO A 16 -9.23 17.22 20.69
C PRO A 16 -8.85 18.48 21.48
N ALA A 17 -9.75 18.97 22.33
CA ALA A 17 -9.48 20.13 23.19
C ALA A 17 -8.25 19.84 24.08
N GLY A 18 -7.21 20.69 24.01
CA GLY A 18 -5.98 20.55 24.81
C GLY A 18 -4.85 19.77 24.15
N GLU A 19 -4.93 19.47 22.87
CA GLU A 19 -3.88 18.74 22.14
C GLU A 19 -2.55 19.51 22.14
N THR A 20 -1.45 18.86 22.57
CA THR A 20 -0.10 19.42 22.47
C THR A 20 0.38 19.46 21.02
N LYS A 21 1.39 20.32 20.72
CA LYS A 21 2.00 20.40 19.38
C LYS A 21 2.58 19.05 18.91
N GLU A 22 3.12 18.25 19.82
CA GLU A 22 3.69 16.94 19.51
C GLU A 22 2.59 15.91 19.20
N GLN A 23 1.52 15.90 19.99
CA GLN A 23 0.35 15.05 19.74
C GLN A 23 -0.29 15.38 18.40
N LYS A 24 -0.49 16.67 18.08
CA LYS A 24 -0.99 17.13 16.78
C LYS A 24 -0.09 16.64 15.64
N ARG A 25 1.23 16.77 15.78
CA ARG A 25 2.19 16.29 14.77
C ARG A 25 2.10 14.78 14.57
N LYS A 26 1.99 14.01 15.65
CA LYS A 26 1.85 12.55 15.59
C LYS A 26 0.55 12.15 14.90
N ARG A 27 -0.57 12.75 15.26
CA ARG A 27 -1.88 12.54 14.64
C ARG A 27 -1.85 12.88 13.14
N MET A 28 -1.34 14.05 12.77
CA MET A 28 -1.23 14.45 11.37
C MET A 28 -0.32 13.52 10.55
N LYS A 29 0.79 13.08 11.13
CA LYS A 29 1.66 12.07 10.50
C LYS A 29 0.91 10.77 10.23
N GLN A 30 0.16 10.26 11.20
CA GLN A 30 -0.60 9.02 11.04
C GLN A 30 -1.72 9.18 10.00
N THR A 31 -2.44 10.31 10.02
CA THR A 31 -3.46 10.62 8.99
C THR A 31 -2.85 10.60 7.59
N VAL A 32 -1.69 11.23 7.40
CA VAL A 32 -0.98 11.22 6.10
C VAL A 32 -0.61 9.80 5.68
N LEU A 33 -0.10 8.96 6.60
CA LEU A 33 0.27 7.58 6.29
C LEU A 33 -0.95 6.71 5.96
N ASN A 34 -2.06 6.86 6.70
CA ASN A 34 -3.30 6.14 6.41
C ASN A 34 -3.86 6.53 5.03
N ARG A 35 -3.87 7.81 4.68
CA ARG A 35 -4.29 8.28 3.36
C ARG A 35 -3.39 7.77 2.24
N LEU A 36 -2.08 7.77 2.46
CA LEU A 36 -1.10 7.24 1.52
C LEU A 36 -1.28 5.73 1.31
N ALA A 37 -1.44 4.97 2.40
CA ALA A 37 -1.67 3.52 2.34
C ALA A 37 -2.96 3.18 1.58
N GLY A 38 -4.02 3.99 1.75
CA GLY A 38 -5.27 3.87 1.01
C GLY A 38 -5.22 4.44 -0.41
N ALA A 39 -4.06 4.82 -0.92
CA ALA A 39 -3.85 5.46 -2.24
C ALA A 39 -4.75 6.69 -2.48
N ARG A 40 -5.08 7.43 -1.43
CA ARG A 40 -5.87 8.65 -1.55
C ARG A 40 -5.01 9.80 -2.07
N VAL A 41 -5.49 10.44 -3.14
CA VAL A 41 -4.79 11.54 -3.85
C VAL A 41 -5.75 12.72 -4.10
N ASP A 42 -6.68 12.92 -3.17
CA ASP A 42 -7.77 13.88 -3.32
C ASP A 42 -7.26 15.33 -3.28
N THR A 43 -6.24 15.60 -2.46
CA THR A 43 -5.67 16.94 -2.29
C THR A 43 -4.28 17.06 -2.90
N VAL A 44 -3.81 18.30 -3.13
CA VAL A 44 -2.43 18.56 -3.58
C VAL A 44 -1.41 17.95 -2.60
N ARG A 45 -1.66 18.05 -1.30
CA ARG A 45 -0.81 17.45 -0.27
C ARG A 45 -0.71 15.92 -0.43
N ASP A 46 -1.84 15.23 -0.64
CA ASP A 46 -1.85 13.79 -0.80
C ASP A 46 -1.07 13.35 -2.05
N ARG A 47 -1.25 14.07 -3.16
CA ARG A 47 -0.52 13.83 -4.41
C ARG A 47 0.98 14.02 -4.22
N VAL A 48 1.39 15.08 -3.53
CA VAL A 48 2.80 15.32 -3.18
C VAL A 48 3.36 14.21 -2.29
N VAL A 49 2.62 13.82 -1.25
CA VAL A 49 2.99 12.68 -0.37
C VAL A 49 3.16 11.40 -1.20
N TRP A 50 2.22 11.13 -2.09
CA TRP A 50 2.23 9.94 -2.92
C TRP A 50 3.47 9.89 -3.83
N ILE A 51 3.82 11.00 -4.50
CA ILE A 51 5.03 11.08 -5.33
C ILE A 51 6.28 10.91 -4.49
N MET A 52 6.42 11.66 -3.39
CA MET A 52 7.60 11.62 -2.52
C MET A 52 7.83 10.24 -1.89
N ASN A 53 6.76 9.48 -1.63
CA ASN A 53 6.86 8.11 -1.15
C ASN A 53 7.50 7.19 -2.19
N ARG A 54 7.22 7.41 -3.46
CA ARG A 54 7.61 6.51 -4.56
C ARG A 54 8.93 6.87 -5.21
N GLU A 55 9.20 8.14 -5.32
CA GLU A 55 10.36 8.66 -6.07
C GLU A 55 11.29 9.44 -5.15
N ILE A 56 12.39 8.81 -4.72
CA ILE A 56 13.34 9.41 -3.78
C ILE A 56 13.90 10.74 -4.31
N THR A 57 14.16 10.83 -5.60
CA THR A 57 14.69 12.04 -6.24
C THR A 57 13.79 13.27 -6.06
N THR A 58 12.48 13.06 -5.95
CA THR A 58 11.51 14.13 -5.72
C THR A 58 11.56 14.72 -4.31
N ARG A 59 12.18 14.01 -3.37
CA ARG A 59 12.40 14.50 -2.00
C ARG A 59 13.49 15.57 -1.95
N ASP A 60 14.41 15.53 -2.90
CA ASP A 60 15.59 16.37 -2.98
C ASP A 60 15.40 17.63 -3.83
N SER A 61 14.48 17.59 -4.80
CA SER A 61 14.30 18.65 -5.80
C SER A 61 12.84 19.07 -5.96
N ASP A 62 12.57 20.38 -5.78
CA ASP A 62 11.23 20.95 -6.03
C ASP A 62 10.84 20.88 -7.51
N ILE A 63 11.80 21.07 -8.42
CA ILE A 63 11.55 21.02 -9.85
C ILE A 63 11.19 19.60 -10.26
N THR A 64 11.96 18.62 -9.81
CA THR A 64 11.67 17.21 -10.11
C THR A 64 10.29 16.80 -9.58
N LEU A 65 9.96 17.20 -8.36
CA LEU A 65 8.66 16.95 -7.76
C LEU A 65 7.52 17.60 -8.56
N MET A 66 7.69 18.85 -8.98
CA MET A 66 6.72 19.59 -9.77
C MET A 66 6.48 18.94 -11.15
N LEU A 67 7.54 18.59 -11.87
CA LEU A 67 7.42 17.93 -13.17
C LEU A 67 6.69 16.61 -13.06
N ARG A 68 7.02 15.80 -12.06
CA ARG A 68 6.32 14.52 -11.79
C ARG A 68 4.87 14.73 -11.35
N TYR A 69 4.58 15.80 -10.61
CA TYR A 69 3.21 16.16 -10.23
C TYR A 69 2.37 16.46 -11.47
N TRP A 70 2.84 17.30 -12.36
CA TRP A 70 2.13 17.65 -13.58
C TRP A 70 1.96 16.44 -14.51
N GLU A 71 3.00 15.65 -14.67
CA GLU A 71 2.96 14.44 -15.51
C GLU A 71 1.89 13.43 -15.05
N LEU A 72 1.75 13.25 -13.73
CA LEU A 72 0.87 12.25 -13.16
C LEU A 72 -0.56 12.75 -12.93
N PHE A 73 -0.72 14.00 -12.53
CA PHE A 73 -2.01 14.52 -12.07
C PHE A 73 -2.60 15.62 -12.94
N GLU A 74 -1.83 16.17 -13.88
CA GLU A 74 -2.27 17.22 -14.82
C GLU A 74 -1.79 16.92 -16.25
N PRO A 75 -1.91 15.66 -16.74
CA PRO A 75 -1.32 15.23 -18.01
C PRO A 75 -1.91 15.96 -19.23
N GLU A 76 -3.15 16.42 -19.14
CA GLU A 76 -3.80 17.15 -20.23
C GLU A 76 -3.21 18.57 -20.41
N LEU A 77 -2.78 19.19 -19.31
CA LEU A 77 -2.14 20.51 -19.32
C LEU A 77 -0.63 20.41 -19.58
N TYR A 78 -0.01 19.29 -19.20
CA TYR A 78 1.41 18.99 -19.35
C TYR A 78 1.65 17.92 -20.41
N ALA A 79 1.19 18.14 -21.63
CA ALA A 79 1.25 17.16 -22.70
C ALA A 79 2.69 16.88 -23.15
N ARG A 80 3.21 15.70 -22.86
CA ARG A 80 4.53 15.22 -23.29
C ARG A 80 5.70 16.14 -22.93
N GLY A 81 5.63 16.81 -21.78
CA GLY A 81 6.68 17.73 -21.34
C GLY A 81 6.63 19.13 -22.00
N ASN A 82 5.63 19.41 -22.82
CA ASN A 82 5.45 20.73 -23.43
C ASN A 82 4.49 21.57 -22.59
N ILE A 83 4.88 22.80 -22.32
CA ILE A 83 4.08 23.80 -21.60
C ILE A 83 3.80 24.95 -22.56
N THR A 84 2.53 25.24 -22.77
CA THR A 84 2.10 26.47 -23.47
C THR A 84 1.91 27.60 -22.44
N PRO A 85 1.94 28.87 -22.86
CA PRO A 85 1.62 29.98 -21.95
C PRO A 85 0.27 29.80 -21.25
N ASP A 86 -0.74 29.32 -21.96
CA ASP A 86 -2.08 29.14 -21.41
C ASP A 86 -2.13 28.00 -20.39
N SER A 87 -1.48 26.85 -20.68
CA SER A 87 -1.43 25.73 -19.74
C SER A 87 -0.63 26.08 -18.49
N LEU A 88 0.43 26.91 -18.59
CA LEU A 88 1.24 27.34 -17.44
C LEU A 88 0.41 28.09 -16.38
N TYR A 89 -0.59 28.85 -16.77
CA TYR A 89 -1.47 29.55 -15.82
C TYR A 89 -2.47 28.61 -15.11
N GLN A 90 -2.75 27.44 -15.69
CA GLN A 90 -3.69 26.46 -15.16
C GLN A 90 -3.00 25.38 -14.32
N LEU A 91 -1.72 25.11 -14.59
CA LEU A 91 -0.93 24.11 -13.84
C LEU A 91 -0.75 24.49 -12.37
N THR A 92 -0.76 23.50 -11.49
CA THR A 92 -0.47 23.72 -10.06
C THR A 92 0.92 24.34 -9.88
N ARG A 93 0.98 25.48 -9.21
CA ARG A 93 2.20 26.28 -9.06
C ARG A 93 3.27 25.57 -8.22
N LEU A 94 4.53 25.73 -8.63
CA LEU A 94 5.69 25.24 -7.87
C LEU A 94 5.65 25.62 -6.38
N THR A 95 5.26 26.86 -6.09
CA THR A 95 5.18 27.37 -4.71
C THR A 95 4.17 26.63 -3.83
N VAL A 96 3.09 26.14 -4.42
CA VAL A 96 2.09 25.32 -3.71
C VAL A 96 2.68 23.92 -3.43
N ILE A 97 3.23 23.29 -4.46
CA ILE A 97 3.84 21.94 -4.36
C ILE A 97 5.01 21.95 -3.37
N SER A 98 5.90 22.92 -3.45
CA SER A 98 7.07 23.01 -2.55
C SER A 98 6.69 23.32 -1.11
N ARG A 99 5.62 24.08 -0.87
CA ARG A 99 5.08 24.31 0.48
C ARG A 99 4.61 23.00 1.12
N HIS A 100 3.85 22.19 0.39
CA HIS A 100 3.42 20.87 0.88
C HIS A 100 4.62 19.95 1.14
N ARG A 101 5.62 19.90 0.24
CA ARG A 101 6.85 19.15 0.50
C ARG A 101 7.54 19.61 1.79
N ALA A 102 7.67 20.93 1.98
CA ALA A 102 8.31 21.48 3.19
C ALA A 102 7.54 21.07 4.46
N THR A 103 6.22 21.13 4.46
CA THR A 103 5.38 20.69 5.59
C THR A 103 5.59 19.20 5.87
N ILE A 104 5.56 18.34 4.84
CA ILE A 104 5.74 16.90 4.96
C ILE A 104 7.11 16.57 5.56
N GLN A 105 8.18 17.22 5.10
CA GLN A 105 9.54 16.98 5.58
C GLN A 105 9.81 17.61 6.94
N ASN A 106 9.39 18.85 7.15
CA ASN A 106 9.75 19.62 8.34
C ASN A 106 8.81 19.36 9.52
N ASP A 107 7.50 19.32 9.28
CA ASP A 107 6.53 19.19 10.35
C ASP A 107 6.20 17.72 10.64
N TYR A 108 5.98 16.90 9.60
CA TYR A 108 5.63 15.49 9.81
C TYR A 108 6.86 14.57 9.89
N LYS A 109 8.06 15.04 9.54
CA LYS A 109 9.31 14.25 9.47
C LYS A 109 9.14 12.98 8.64
N LEU A 110 8.43 13.10 7.52
CA LEU A 110 8.24 12.05 6.52
C LEU A 110 9.04 12.36 5.26
N PHE A 111 9.48 11.31 4.55
CA PHE A 111 10.13 11.40 3.24
C PHE A 111 11.24 12.46 3.22
N LEU A 112 12.12 12.40 4.20
CA LEU A 112 13.23 13.35 4.33
C LEU A 112 14.11 13.32 3.09
N ALA A 113 14.67 14.46 2.74
CA ALA A 113 15.70 14.55 1.72
C ALA A 113 16.93 13.73 2.11
N SER A 114 17.79 13.38 1.16
CA SER A 114 19.04 12.68 1.43
C SER A 114 19.91 13.48 2.42
N GLU A 115 20.74 12.79 3.23
CA GLU A 115 21.62 13.44 4.21
C GLU A 115 22.51 14.48 3.54
N GLU A 116 22.99 14.19 2.32
CA GLU A 116 23.81 15.12 1.56
C GLU A 116 23.05 16.38 1.14
N VAL A 117 21.76 16.26 0.78
CA VAL A 117 20.91 17.41 0.47
C VAL A 117 20.54 18.17 1.73
N GLN A 118 20.30 17.47 2.84
CA GLN A 118 20.08 18.12 4.14
C GLN A 118 21.31 18.94 4.59
N ALA A 119 22.52 18.39 4.44
CA ALA A 119 23.77 19.07 4.74
C ALA A 119 24.05 20.24 3.78
N LYS A 120 23.67 20.13 2.51
CA LYS A 120 23.88 21.16 1.48
C LYS A 120 22.83 22.27 1.47
N ARG A 121 21.61 22.03 1.97
CA ARG A 121 20.58 23.10 2.14
C ARG A 121 21.04 24.22 3.10
N GLY A 122 22.09 23.97 3.87
CA GLY A 122 22.83 24.99 4.60
C GLY A 122 23.96 25.66 3.80
N ARG A 123 24.27 25.19 2.57
CA ARG A 123 25.50 25.58 1.87
C ARG A 123 25.44 25.37 0.36
N LEU A 124 24.79 26.17 -0.40
CA LEU A 124 24.96 26.24 -1.87
C LEU A 124 24.15 25.33 -2.79
N ASP A 125 23.58 26.01 -3.65
CA ASP A 125 22.71 25.90 -4.79
C ASP A 125 23.28 25.28 -6.06
N GLY A 126 22.42 24.66 -6.82
CA GLY A 126 22.33 24.72 -8.30
C GLY A 126 23.02 23.60 -9.09
N GLU A 127 24.30 23.44 -9.09
CA GLU A 127 25.02 22.66 -10.11
C GLU A 127 25.00 21.12 -9.96
N HIS A 128 24.67 20.61 -8.77
CA HIS A 128 24.59 19.15 -8.52
C HIS A 128 23.20 18.55 -8.68
N ARG A 129 22.16 19.36 -8.83
CA ARG A 129 20.77 18.90 -8.96
C ARG A 129 20.50 18.14 -10.26
N GLU A 130 21.01 18.66 -11.37
CA GLU A 130 20.74 18.12 -12.71
C GLU A 130 21.37 16.74 -12.95
N ARG A 131 22.57 16.50 -12.42
CA ARG A 131 23.25 15.21 -12.60
C ARG A 131 22.57 14.06 -11.86
N ARG A 132 22.02 14.28 -10.66
CA ARG A 132 21.35 13.21 -9.87
C ARG A 132 20.00 12.80 -10.39
N VAL A 133 19.27 13.72 -11.04
CA VAL A 133 17.97 13.41 -11.67
C VAL A 133 18.15 12.45 -12.84
N ALA A 134 19.28 12.56 -13.55
CA ALA A 134 19.61 11.69 -14.68
C ALA A 134 20.18 10.31 -14.26
N GLU A 135 20.73 10.19 -13.05
CA GLU A 135 21.45 9.00 -12.59
C GLU A 135 20.59 7.98 -11.81
N ASN A 136 19.37 8.33 -11.38
CA ASN A 136 18.47 7.42 -10.69
C ASN A 136 17.24 7.10 -11.54
N PRO A 137 17.25 6.00 -12.30
CA PRO A 137 16.09 5.58 -13.08
C PRO A 137 14.89 5.30 -12.14
N HIS A 138 13.71 5.63 -12.62
CA HIS A 138 12.46 5.29 -11.92
C HIS A 138 12.38 3.77 -11.74
N MET A 139 12.36 3.32 -10.49
CA MET A 139 12.21 1.91 -10.15
C MET A 139 10.74 1.63 -9.84
N SER A 140 10.11 0.75 -10.60
CA SER A 140 8.75 0.32 -10.34
C SER A 140 8.63 -0.32 -8.95
N SER A 141 7.54 -0.05 -8.25
CA SER A 141 7.33 -0.55 -6.89
C SER A 141 6.31 -1.68 -6.85
N ILE A 142 6.62 -2.70 -6.06
CA ILE A 142 5.64 -3.69 -5.57
C ILE A 142 5.06 -3.15 -4.27
N VAL A 143 3.73 -3.15 -4.16
CA VAL A 143 3.03 -2.75 -2.93
C VAL A 143 2.34 -3.97 -2.33
N VAL A 144 2.64 -4.26 -1.06
CA VAL A 144 2.11 -5.41 -0.33
C VAL A 144 1.24 -4.93 0.83
N TYR A 145 0.05 -5.47 0.93
CA TYR A 145 -0.89 -5.26 2.04
C TYR A 145 -1.07 -6.56 2.79
N ALA A 146 -0.83 -6.56 4.08
CA ALA A 146 -0.80 -7.77 4.91
C ALA A 146 -1.84 -7.73 6.01
N ASP A 147 -2.45 -8.89 6.24
CA ASP A 147 -3.37 -9.16 7.34
C ASP A 147 -3.08 -10.52 7.98
N GLU A 148 -3.46 -10.68 9.24
CA GLU A 148 -3.19 -11.84 10.07
C GLU A 148 -4.49 -12.49 10.54
N SER A 149 -4.55 -13.82 10.57
CA SER A 149 -5.72 -14.57 11.04
C SER A 149 -5.33 -15.78 11.87
N GLY A 150 -6.32 -16.33 12.61
CA GLY A 150 -6.16 -17.58 13.33
C GLY A 150 -5.61 -17.45 14.74
N LYS A 151 -5.53 -16.24 15.33
CA LYS A 151 -5.01 -16.03 16.70
C LYS A 151 -5.71 -16.88 17.78
N THR A 152 -6.95 -17.31 17.52
CA THR A 152 -7.76 -18.18 18.40
C THR A 152 -8.11 -19.52 17.76
N ALA A 153 -7.65 -19.79 16.53
CA ALA A 153 -7.94 -21.01 15.78
C ALA A 153 -6.80 -22.05 15.83
N ASP A 154 -7.00 -23.20 15.19
CA ASP A 154 -6.04 -24.31 15.15
C ASP A 154 -4.82 -24.01 14.25
N ASN A 155 -4.93 -23.05 13.35
CA ASN A 155 -3.83 -22.60 12.49
C ASN A 155 -3.65 -21.10 12.61
N LEU A 156 -2.39 -20.67 12.57
CA LEU A 156 -1.99 -19.28 12.36
C LEU A 156 -1.80 -19.05 10.89
N LEU A 157 -2.34 -17.96 10.36
CA LEU A 157 -2.27 -17.60 8.94
C LEU A 157 -1.80 -16.15 8.78
N VAL A 158 -0.99 -15.92 7.76
CA VAL A 158 -0.70 -14.57 7.26
C VAL A 158 -1.04 -14.55 5.78
N GLY A 159 -1.88 -13.60 5.39
CA GLY A 159 -2.28 -13.35 4.02
C GLY A 159 -1.77 -12.02 3.53
N THR A 160 -1.42 -11.95 2.25
CA THR A 160 -0.95 -10.73 1.63
C THR A 160 -1.62 -10.51 0.29
N PHE A 161 -2.07 -9.29 0.07
CA PHE A 161 -2.54 -8.78 -1.21
C PHE A 161 -1.44 -7.92 -1.84
N TRP A 162 -1.10 -8.19 -3.09
CA TRP A 162 0.00 -7.58 -3.81
C TRP A 162 -0.51 -6.77 -4.99
N ILE A 163 0.04 -5.59 -5.19
CA ILE A 163 -0.10 -4.81 -6.40
C ILE A 163 1.29 -4.68 -7.01
N LEU A 164 1.47 -5.28 -8.20
CA LEU A 164 2.79 -5.51 -8.80
C LEU A 164 3.40 -4.28 -9.47
N GLU A 165 2.57 -3.27 -9.72
CA GLU A 165 2.98 -1.97 -10.24
C GLU A 165 2.23 -0.86 -9.50
N ASP A 166 2.98 0.08 -9.04
CA ASP A 166 2.50 1.16 -8.21
C ASP A 166 1.36 2.00 -8.81
N ILE A 167 1.38 2.29 -10.11
CA ILE A 167 0.31 3.03 -10.78
C ILE A 167 -1.03 2.27 -10.72
N GLN A 168 -0.99 0.93 -10.65
CA GLN A 168 -2.19 0.12 -10.53
C GLN A 168 -2.88 0.30 -9.17
N THR A 169 -2.13 0.72 -8.13
CA THR A 169 -2.71 1.06 -6.83
C THR A 169 -3.71 2.22 -6.95
N LEU A 170 -3.36 3.26 -7.70
CA LEU A 170 -4.28 4.38 -7.95
C LEU A 170 -5.49 3.96 -8.77
N ARG A 171 -5.26 3.18 -9.82
CA ARG A 171 -6.34 2.71 -10.71
C ARG A 171 -7.33 1.83 -9.97
N LEU A 172 -6.84 0.86 -9.20
CA LEU A 172 -7.71 0.00 -8.39
C LEU A 172 -8.46 0.80 -7.32
N LYS A 173 -7.80 1.79 -6.69
CA LYS A 173 -8.47 2.68 -5.74
C LYS A 173 -9.59 3.48 -6.39
N GLN A 174 -9.36 4.01 -7.59
CA GLN A 174 -10.40 4.72 -8.35
C GLN A 174 -11.60 3.81 -8.67
N ASP A 175 -11.35 2.56 -9.08
CA ASP A 175 -12.42 1.58 -9.36
C ASP A 175 -13.23 1.28 -8.09
N ILE A 176 -12.56 1.06 -6.94
CA ILE A 176 -13.23 0.82 -5.66
C ILE A 176 -14.04 2.04 -5.21
N ASP A 177 -13.49 3.25 -5.34
CA ASP A 177 -14.20 4.48 -4.98
C ASP A 177 -15.44 4.70 -5.88
N ALA A 178 -15.31 4.49 -7.19
CA ALA A 178 -16.43 4.55 -8.12
C ALA A 178 -17.51 3.51 -7.77
N TRP A 179 -17.11 2.28 -7.43
CA TRP A 179 -18.02 1.25 -6.95
C TRP A 179 -18.73 1.66 -5.64
N ARG A 180 -18.00 2.19 -4.67
CA ARG A 180 -18.57 2.66 -3.40
C ARG A 180 -19.63 3.75 -3.64
N VAL A 181 -19.33 4.69 -4.54
CA VAL A 181 -20.26 5.76 -4.92
C VAL A 181 -21.50 5.17 -5.61
N ALA A 182 -21.31 4.32 -6.61
CA ALA A 182 -22.41 3.72 -7.39
C ALA A 182 -23.35 2.85 -6.54
N THR A 183 -22.80 2.15 -5.55
CA THR A 183 -23.55 1.20 -4.72
C THR A 183 -24.03 1.78 -3.39
N GLY A 184 -23.50 2.95 -2.98
CA GLY A 184 -23.75 3.51 -1.65
C GLY A 184 -23.13 2.70 -0.51
N PHE A 185 -22.23 1.77 -0.79
CA PHE A 185 -21.61 0.90 0.22
C PHE A 185 -20.53 1.64 1.03
N LYS A 186 -20.86 1.97 2.28
CA LYS A 186 -20.00 2.75 3.18
C LYS A 186 -19.30 1.91 4.27
N HIS A 187 -19.65 0.63 4.35
CA HIS A 187 -19.12 -0.24 5.40
C HIS A 187 -17.73 -0.76 5.06
N GLU A 188 -17.03 -1.19 6.08
CA GLU A 188 -15.78 -1.93 5.95
C GLU A 188 -16.02 -3.28 5.27
N LEU A 189 -15.13 -3.63 4.34
CA LEU A 189 -15.09 -4.94 3.70
C LEU A 189 -14.35 -5.91 4.63
N HIS A 190 -15.04 -6.62 5.48
CA HIS A 190 -14.46 -7.59 6.38
C HIS A 190 -15.12 -8.95 6.18
N PHE A 191 -14.33 -10.03 6.09
CA PHE A 191 -14.85 -11.37 5.80
C PHE A 191 -15.93 -11.82 6.80
N THR A 192 -15.74 -11.47 8.08
CA THR A 192 -16.72 -11.84 9.13
C THR A 192 -18.06 -11.12 8.99
N ASN A 193 -18.11 -9.99 8.28
CA ASN A 193 -19.31 -9.18 8.05
C ASN A 193 -20.13 -9.66 6.84
N ALA A 194 -19.62 -10.63 6.06
CA ALA A 194 -20.36 -11.19 4.93
C ALA A 194 -21.62 -11.95 5.39
N SER A 195 -22.75 -11.58 4.81
CA SER A 195 -24.09 -12.09 5.08
C SER A 195 -24.87 -12.25 3.78
N GLN A 196 -25.98 -12.99 3.77
CA GLN A 196 -26.79 -13.16 2.57
C GLN A 196 -27.31 -11.81 2.00
N GLY A 197 -27.58 -10.84 2.87
CA GLY A 197 -28.07 -9.52 2.45
C GLY A 197 -27.05 -8.67 1.70
N ASN A 198 -25.75 -8.88 1.95
CA ASN A 198 -24.67 -8.09 1.37
C ASN A 198 -23.69 -8.89 0.49
N LEU A 199 -23.86 -10.20 0.36
CA LEU A 199 -22.96 -11.07 -0.41
C LEU A 199 -22.70 -10.55 -1.83
N HIS A 200 -23.73 -10.05 -2.50
CA HIS A 200 -23.61 -9.50 -3.85
C HIS A 200 -22.60 -8.36 -3.92
N ARG A 201 -22.46 -7.54 -2.87
CA ARG A 201 -21.48 -6.44 -2.79
C ARG A 201 -20.06 -6.97 -2.69
N TYR A 202 -19.84 -8.06 -1.97
CA TYR A 202 -18.53 -8.71 -1.88
C TYR A 202 -18.15 -9.38 -3.21
N LEU A 203 -19.14 -9.93 -3.93
CA LEU A 203 -18.90 -10.51 -5.25
C LEU A 203 -18.59 -9.43 -6.30
N GLU A 204 -19.22 -8.25 -6.24
CA GLU A 204 -18.87 -7.10 -7.09
C GLU A 204 -17.42 -6.66 -6.89
N ILE A 205 -16.91 -6.64 -5.65
CA ILE A 205 -15.48 -6.38 -5.38
C ILE A 205 -14.60 -7.49 -5.97
N LEU A 206 -15.01 -8.74 -5.84
CA LEU A 206 -14.29 -9.85 -6.46
C LEU A 206 -14.16 -9.67 -7.98
N ASP A 207 -15.23 -9.26 -8.65
CA ASP A 207 -15.23 -9.00 -10.10
C ASP A 207 -14.25 -7.87 -10.47
N LEU A 208 -14.17 -6.80 -9.68
CA LEU A 208 -13.17 -5.73 -9.87
C LEU A 208 -11.74 -6.26 -9.74
N LEU A 209 -11.48 -7.14 -8.77
CA LEU A 209 -10.17 -7.75 -8.57
C LEU A 209 -9.80 -8.70 -9.72
N VAL A 210 -10.75 -9.52 -10.18
CA VAL A 210 -10.55 -10.42 -11.33
C VAL A 210 -10.19 -9.64 -12.59
N ALA A 211 -10.85 -8.50 -12.83
CA ALA A 211 -10.52 -7.62 -13.95
C ALA A 211 -9.09 -7.05 -13.89
N ARG A 212 -8.46 -7.04 -12.73
CA ARG A 212 -7.08 -6.58 -12.48
C ARG A 212 -6.06 -7.73 -12.33
N GLY A 213 -6.45 -8.96 -12.59
CA GLY A 213 -5.68 -10.18 -12.31
C GLY A 213 -4.20 -10.13 -12.72
N ASN A 214 -3.88 -9.53 -13.88
CA ASN A 214 -2.49 -9.41 -14.33
C ASN A 214 -1.61 -8.48 -13.47
N SER A 215 -2.22 -7.60 -12.69
CA SER A 215 -1.53 -6.57 -11.89
C SER A 215 -1.52 -6.87 -10.40
N ILE A 216 -2.22 -7.92 -9.96
CA ILE A 216 -2.37 -8.26 -8.55
C ILE A 216 -1.99 -9.71 -8.26
N SER A 217 -1.71 -10.01 -7.00
CA SER A 217 -1.48 -11.37 -6.51
C SER A 217 -1.95 -11.52 -5.07
N PHE A 218 -2.12 -12.77 -4.67
CA PHE A 218 -2.36 -13.16 -3.28
C PHE A 218 -1.34 -14.20 -2.82
N LYS A 219 -0.80 -14.02 -1.61
CA LYS A 219 0.10 -14.99 -1.01
C LYS A 219 -0.38 -15.30 0.40
N VAL A 220 -0.39 -16.58 0.75
CA VAL A 220 -0.78 -17.03 2.09
C VAL A 220 0.21 -18.06 2.59
N ILE A 221 0.56 -17.94 3.86
CA ILE A 221 1.33 -18.93 4.59
C ILE A 221 0.57 -19.32 5.85
N THR A 222 0.57 -20.60 6.21
CA THR A 222 -0.09 -21.11 7.39
C THR A 222 0.74 -22.14 8.14
N VAL A 223 0.62 -22.14 9.46
CA VAL A 223 1.22 -23.15 10.34
C VAL A 223 0.19 -23.65 11.34
N PRO A 224 0.23 -24.92 11.74
CA PRO A 224 -0.56 -25.40 12.86
C PRO A 224 -0.17 -24.69 14.15
N ARG A 225 -1.15 -24.24 14.92
CA ARG A 225 -0.93 -23.64 16.23
C ARG A 225 -0.58 -24.76 17.22
N ARG A 226 0.64 -24.79 17.72
CA ARG A 226 1.10 -25.77 18.71
C ARG A 226 1.17 -25.12 20.09
N GLY A 227 0.28 -25.54 20.98
CA GLY A 227 0.33 -25.20 22.41
C GLY A 227 0.38 -23.70 22.73
N ASN A 228 1.17 -23.32 23.72
CA ASN A 228 1.37 -21.93 24.18
C ASN A 228 2.44 -21.17 23.39
N ALA A 229 2.65 -21.48 22.10
CA ALA A 229 3.57 -20.73 21.27
C ALA A 229 3.21 -19.23 21.29
N ASN A 230 4.22 -18.38 21.33
CA ASN A 230 4.05 -16.93 21.23
C ASN A 230 3.50 -16.60 19.82
N ALA A 231 2.18 -16.65 19.68
CA ALA A 231 1.49 -16.44 18.41
C ALA A 231 1.93 -15.15 17.70
N PRO A 232 2.11 -14.01 18.40
CA PRO A 232 2.62 -12.79 17.77
C PRO A 232 3.99 -12.95 17.10
N ALA A 233 4.95 -13.58 17.77
CA ALA A 233 6.27 -13.77 17.17
C ALA A 233 6.24 -14.73 15.97
N VAL A 234 5.39 -15.76 16.02
CA VAL A 234 5.19 -16.66 14.88
C VAL A 234 4.56 -15.93 13.70
N LEU A 235 3.58 -15.05 13.93
CA LEU A 235 2.96 -14.24 12.87
C LEU A 235 3.96 -13.28 12.23
N ASP A 236 4.84 -12.63 13.01
CA ASP A 236 5.92 -11.79 12.47
C ASP A 236 6.89 -12.61 11.59
N ASP A 237 7.20 -13.85 11.99
CA ASP A 237 8.03 -14.74 11.16
C ASP A 237 7.31 -15.17 9.88
N LEU A 238 6.03 -15.52 9.95
CA LEU A 238 5.23 -15.87 8.78
C LEU A 238 5.11 -14.69 7.81
N LEU A 239 4.94 -13.47 8.33
CA LEU A 239 4.88 -12.27 7.50
C LEU A 239 6.17 -12.06 6.71
N PHE A 240 7.33 -12.22 7.36
CA PHE A 240 8.60 -12.18 6.64
C PHE A 240 8.68 -13.26 5.54
N HIS A 241 8.34 -14.50 5.87
CA HIS A 241 8.44 -15.62 4.93
C HIS A 241 7.50 -15.48 3.75
N VAL A 242 6.25 -15.07 3.95
CA VAL A 242 5.28 -14.89 2.87
C VAL A 242 5.71 -13.78 1.91
N ILE A 243 6.29 -12.69 2.44
CA ILE A 243 6.79 -11.60 1.61
C ILE A 243 8.04 -12.04 0.83
N ASN A 244 9.04 -12.62 1.51
CA ASN A 244 10.29 -13.04 0.87
C ASN A 244 10.06 -14.05 -0.25
N ARG A 245 9.22 -15.07 -0.01
CA ARG A 245 8.85 -16.09 -1.01
C ARG A 245 7.98 -15.51 -2.12
N GLY A 246 7.08 -14.59 -1.77
CA GLY A 246 6.26 -13.89 -2.75
C GLY A 246 7.11 -13.09 -3.74
N ILE A 247 8.15 -12.40 -3.28
CA ILE A 247 9.10 -11.69 -4.15
C ILE A 247 9.81 -12.66 -5.10
N GLN A 248 10.28 -13.80 -4.57
CA GLN A 248 10.91 -14.84 -5.39
C GLN A 248 9.97 -15.34 -6.48
N HIS A 249 8.72 -15.63 -6.11
CA HIS A 249 7.69 -16.11 -7.04
C HIS A 249 7.39 -15.09 -8.14
N GLU A 250 7.15 -13.82 -7.79
CA GLU A 250 6.84 -12.76 -8.77
C GLU A 250 8.03 -12.45 -9.70
N HIS A 251 9.25 -12.56 -9.17
CA HIS A 251 10.46 -12.43 -9.97
C HIS A 251 10.63 -13.61 -10.95
N GLN A 252 10.49 -14.84 -10.47
CA GLN A 252 10.69 -16.07 -11.26
C GLN A 252 9.60 -16.26 -12.31
N SER A 253 8.34 -15.91 -11.99
CA SER A 253 7.23 -15.95 -12.97
C SER A 253 7.31 -14.84 -14.02
N GLY A 254 8.21 -13.87 -13.85
CA GLY A 254 8.35 -12.71 -14.75
C GLY A 254 7.26 -11.65 -14.60
N ARG A 255 6.35 -11.78 -13.63
CA ARG A 255 5.26 -10.81 -13.41
C ARG A 255 5.77 -9.51 -12.79
N ALA A 256 6.75 -9.60 -11.89
CA ALA A 256 7.44 -8.43 -11.33
C ALA A 256 8.96 -8.68 -11.24
N PRO A 257 9.67 -8.70 -12.39
CA PRO A 257 11.10 -8.95 -12.40
C PRO A 257 11.86 -7.86 -11.64
N LEU A 258 12.89 -8.25 -10.89
CA LEU A 258 13.82 -7.33 -10.24
C LEU A 258 14.70 -6.63 -11.29
N PRO A 259 15.15 -5.36 -11.06
CA PRO A 259 15.09 -4.62 -9.78
C PRO A 259 13.72 -3.99 -9.51
N ARG A 260 13.31 -3.99 -8.23
CA ARG A 260 12.04 -3.41 -7.76
C ARG A 260 12.18 -2.72 -6.41
N SER A 261 11.35 -1.72 -6.19
CA SER A 261 11.11 -1.15 -4.87
C SER A 261 9.97 -1.90 -4.17
N LEU A 262 10.04 -2.06 -2.85
CA LEU A 262 9.05 -2.76 -2.04
C LEU A 262 8.45 -1.83 -0.99
N GLN A 263 7.13 -1.75 -0.95
CA GLN A 263 6.39 -1.09 0.10
C GLN A 263 5.48 -2.11 0.79
N VAL A 264 5.51 -2.17 2.11
CA VAL A 264 4.69 -3.08 2.91
C VAL A 264 3.79 -2.28 3.85
N TRP A 265 2.50 -2.56 3.78
CA TRP A 265 1.47 -2.03 4.66
C TRP A 265 0.86 -3.18 5.45
N LYS A 266 0.93 -3.13 6.77
CA LYS A 266 0.28 -4.12 7.64
C LYS A 266 -0.81 -3.47 8.48
N ASP A 267 -1.78 -4.27 8.94
CA ASP A 267 -2.76 -3.79 9.91
C ASP A 267 -2.08 -3.38 11.22
N ALA A 268 -2.54 -2.26 11.77
CA ALA A 268 -2.04 -1.74 13.05
C ALA A 268 -2.78 -2.39 14.21
N GLU A 269 -2.05 -2.93 15.18
CA GLU A 269 -2.63 -3.53 16.38
C GLU A 269 -2.37 -2.69 17.63
N GLU A 270 -1.11 -2.65 18.07
CA GLU A 270 -0.65 -1.91 19.24
C GLU A 270 0.61 -1.14 18.89
N GLU A 271 0.61 0.17 19.13
CA GLU A 271 1.67 1.07 18.68
C GLU A 271 3.08 0.64 19.09
N ALA A 272 3.26 0.22 20.35
CA ALA A 272 4.57 -0.17 20.85
C ALA A 272 5.09 -1.45 20.18
N ARG A 273 4.21 -2.43 19.98
CA ARG A 273 4.50 -3.67 19.30
C ARG A 273 4.72 -3.47 17.81
N ASP A 274 3.85 -2.69 17.16
CA ASP A 274 3.95 -2.40 15.73
C ASP A 274 5.28 -1.73 15.39
N ARG A 275 5.78 -0.85 16.26
CA ARG A 275 7.09 -0.21 16.04
C ARG A 275 8.23 -1.22 15.98
N VAL A 276 8.22 -2.21 16.86
CA VAL A 276 9.24 -3.27 16.91
C VAL A 276 9.07 -4.23 15.73
N SER A 277 7.85 -4.71 15.48
CA SER A 277 7.54 -5.63 14.38
C SER A 277 7.92 -5.03 13.02
N VAL A 278 7.54 -3.78 12.75
CA VAL A 278 7.88 -3.05 11.52
C VAL A 278 9.39 -2.90 11.34
N ALA A 279 10.12 -2.53 12.40
CA ALA A 279 11.57 -2.36 12.34
C ALA A 279 12.28 -3.70 12.04
N ASN A 280 11.89 -4.76 12.76
CA ASN A 280 12.44 -6.11 12.56
C ASN A 280 12.14 -6.66 11.16
N LEU A 281 10.91 -6.49 10.68
CA LEU A 281 10.54 -6.93 9.34
C LEU A 281 11.36 -6.21 8.27
N ARG A 282 11.52 -4.90 8.41
CA ARG A 282 12.34 -4.11 7.49
C ARG A 282 13.78 -4.58 7.45
N GLU A 283 14.42 -4.73 8.61
CA GLU A 283 15.81 -5.20 8.72
C GLU A 283 15.99 -6.58 8.07
N ARG A 284 15.07 -7.51 8.31
CA ARG A 284 15.10 -8.86 7.73
C ARG A 284 14.94 -8.83 6.21
N LEU A 285 14.05 -7.99 5.67
CA LEU A 285 13.86 -7.84 4.22
C LEU A 285 15.07 -7.19 3.54
N GLU A 286 15.70 -6.20 4.19
CA GLU A 286 16.93 -5.59 3.71
C GLU A 286 18.09 -6.61 3.69
N ALA A 287 18.20 -7.43 4.74
CA ALA A 287 19.18 -8.53 4.80
C ALA A 287 18.93 -9.59 3.72
N ALA A 288 17.66 -9.97 3.50
CA ALA A 288 17.26 -10.89 2.45
C ALA A 288 17.55 -10.34 1.05
N SER A 289 17.34 -9.04 0.84
CA SER A 289 17.73 -8.38 -0.41
C SER A 289 19.20 -8.50 -0.70
N ALA A 290 20.06 -8.30 0.33
CA ALA A 290 21.49 -8.41 0.16
C ALA A 290 21.98 -9.85 -0.09
N ALA A 291 21.33 -10.84 0.54
CA ALA A 291 21.77 -12.24 0.48
C ALA A 291 21.16 -13.04 -0.68
N GLY A 292 19.94 -12.72 -1.11
CA GLY A 292 19.17 -13.55 -2.03
C GLY A 292 18.69 -12.86 -3.31
N PHE A 293 18.81 -11.52 -3.40
CA PHE A 293 18.32 -10.75 -4.56
C PHE A 293 19.39 -9.81 -5.14
N ASP A 294 20.66 -10.04 -4.88
CA ASP A 294 21.78 -9.23 -5.37
C ASP A 294 21.59 -7.71 -5.17
N ARG A 295 20.91 -7.33 -4.08
CA ARG A 295 20.50 -5.95 -3.76
C ARG A 295 19.58 -5.29 -4.80
N GLN A 296 18.92 -6.09 -5.63
CA GLN A 296 17.97 -5.60 -6.63
C GLN A 296 16.58 -5.34 -6.05
N LEU A 297 16.33 -5.73 -4.79
CA LEU A 297 15.12 -5.37 -4.06
C LEU A 297 15.41 -4.19 -3.12
N HIS A 298 14.81 -3.05 -3.37
CA HIS A 298 14.93 -1.89 -2.50
C HIS A 298 13.74 -1.82 -1.52
N VAL A 299 13.98 -2.07 -0.24
CA VAL A 299 12.93 -1.96 0.79
C VAL A 299 12.69 -0.48 1.10
N GLN A 300 11.66 0.09 0.48
CA GLN A 300 11.34 1.51 0.59
C GLN A 300 10.67 1.84 1.91
N SER A 301 9.63 1.08 2.28
CA SER A 301 8.90 1.28 3.53
C SER A 301 8.24 0.01 4.03
N VAL A 302 8.18 -0.12 5.36
CA VAL A 302 7.30 -1.04 6.09
C VAL A 302 6.55 -0.20 7.10
N THR A 303 5.22 -0.25 7.10
CA THR A 303 4.40 0.66 7.91
C THR A 303 3.13 -0.04 8.38
N ALA A 304 2.75 0.18 9.64
CA ALA A 304 1.47 -0.23 10.20
C ALA A 304 0.44 0.90 10.03
N VAL A 305 -0.78 0.58 9.58
CA VAL A 305 -1.87 1.53 9.34
C VAL A 305 -3.22 0.93 9.75
N ASP A 306 -4.17 1.80 10.03
CA ASP A 306 -5.55 1.43 10.39
C ASP A 306 -6.27 0.76 9.20
N SER A 307 -6.56 -0.53 9.33
CA SER A 307 -7.24 -1.33 8.30
C SER A 307 -8.67 -0.87 8.05
N SER A 308 -9.35 -0.27 9.03
CA SER A 308 -10.74 0.18 8.88
C SER A 308 -10.90 1.26 7.79
N LYS A 309 -9.80 1.95 7.46
CA LYS A 309 -9.74 3.01 6.44
C LYS A 309 -8.94 2.61 5.19
N ASN A 310 -8.57 1.33 5.06
CA ASN A 310 -7.71 0.84 4.00
C ASN A 310 -8.35 -0.32 3.23
N ASP A 311 -8.96 -0.01 2.08
CA ASP A 311 -9.63 -1.01 1.24
C ASP A 311 -8.71 -2.18 0.85
N PHE A 312 -7.40 -1.96 0.72
CA PHE A 312 -6.47 -3.00 0.26
C PHE A 312 -6.10 -3.99 1.37
N ILE A 313 -5.99 -3.54 2.63
CA ILE A 313 -5.86 -4.46 3.77
C ILE A 313 -7.16 -5.25 3.95
N GLN A 314 -8.32 -4.59 3.77
CA GLN A 314 -9.62 -5.26 3.79
C GLN A 314 -9.72 -6.33 2.69
N ILE A 315 -9.17 -6.10 1.50
CA ILE A 315 -9.09 -7.11 0.44
C ILE A 315 -8.18 -8.28 0.87
N ALA A 316 -7.06 -8.02 1.54
CA ALA A 316 -6.22 -9.08 2.10
C ALA A 316 -7.00 -9.93 3.13
N ASP A 317 -7.79 -9.29 4.02
CA ASP A 317 -8.69 -9.98 4.97
C ASP A 317 -9.74 -10.86 4.24
N LEU A 318 -10.36 -10.36 3.17
CA LEU A 318 -11.35 -11.14 2.41
C LEU A 318 -10.74 -12.43 1.85
N PHE A 319 -9.55 -12.33 1.28
CA PHE A 319 -8.86 -13.51 0.74
C PHE A 319 -8.40 -14.45 1.87
N LEU A 320 -7.77 -13.91 2.90
CA LEU A 320 -7.29 -14.67 4.05
C LEU A 320 -8.44 -15.36 4.80
N GLY A 321 -9.56 -14.64 5.00
CA GLY A 321 -10.79 -15.19 5.58
C GLY A 321 -11.39 -16.31 4.73
N SER A 322 -11.33 -16.21 3.40
CA SER A 322 -11.76 -17.24 2.46
C SER A 322 -10.91 -18.50 2.58
N VAL A 323 -9.58 -18.35 2.65
CA VAL A 323 -8.64 -19.45 2.87
C VAL A 323 -8.88 -20.12 4.23
N ASN A 324 -9.00 -19.31 5.29
CA ASN A 324 -9.24 -19.82 6.65
C ASN A 324 -10.57 -20.59 6.71
N ARG A 325 -11.64 -20.06 6.10
CA ARG A 325 -12.94 -20.72 6.02
C ARG A 325 -12.86 -22.08 5.32
N PHE A 326 -12.12 -22.14 4.23
CA PHE A 326 -11.92 -23.37 3.47
C PHE A 326 -11.16 -24.44 4.28
N LEU A 327 -10.12 -24.04 5.01
CA LEU A 327 -9.31 -24.96 5.81
C LEU A 327 -10.08 -25.54 7.01
N HIS A 328 -10.97 -24.76 7.63
CA HIS A 328 -11.63 -25.11 8.87
C HIS A 328 -13.07 -25.57 8.72
N ASN A 329 -13.73 -25.36 7.57
CA ASN A 329 -15.14 -25.68 7.37
C ASN A 329 -15.39 -26.60 6.16
N ASN A 330 -14.86 -27.81 6.21
CA ASN A 330 -15.10 -28.85 5.20
C ASN A 330 -15.07 -28.29 3.76
N ARG A 331 -14.02 -27.54 3.41
CA ARG A 331 -13.82 -26.87 2.12
C ARG A 331 -14.89 -25.81 1.78
N ALA A 332 -15.45 -25.16 2.78
CA ALA A 332 -16.53 -24.18 2.65
C ALA A 332 -17.77 -24.76 1.90
N ALA A 333 -18.11 -25.99 2.18
CA ALA A 333 -19.18 -26.72 1.46
C ALA A 333 -20.61 -26.30 1.85
N GLY A 334 -20.76 -25.43 2.86
CA GLY A 334 -22.07 -24.95 3.31
C GLY A 334 -22.70 -23.90 2.38
N ASP A 335 -23.95 -23.52 2.69
CA ASP A 335 -24.73 -22.51 1.95
C ASP A 335 -24.71 -21.12 2.61
N HIS A 336 -23.96 -20.96 3.69
CA HIS A 336 -23.82 -19.64 4.32
C HIS A 336 -23.10 -18.66 3.38
N ALA A 337 -23.41 -17.38 3.50
CA ALA A 337 -22.77 -16.32 2.68
C ALA A 337 -21.24 -16.39 2.70
N LYS A 338 -20.64 -16.69 3.86
CA LYS A 338 -19.19 -16.85 4.00
C LYS A 338 -18.64 -18.06 3.25
N ASP A 339 -19.39 -19.15 3.15
CA ASP A 339 -19.02 -20.33 2.36
C ASP A 339 -19.08 -20.01 0.86
N GLN A 340 -20.13 -19.31 0.44
CA GLN A 340 -20.29 -18.88 -0.95
C GLN A 340 -19.20 -17.88 -1.34
N LEU A 341 -18.90 -16.90 -0.49
CA LEU A 341 -17.84 -15.92 -0.70
C LEU A 341 -16.47 -16.59 -0.80
N ALA A 342 -16.16 -17.52 0.13
CA ALA A 342 -14.90 -18.27 0.13
C ALA A 342 -14.73 -19.08 -1.16
N ARG A 343 -15.78 -19.81 -1.59
CA ARG A 343 -15.76 -20.55 -2.86
C ARG A 343 -15.53 -19.63 -4.05
N ALA A 344 -16.21 -18.48 -4.09
CA ALA A 344 -16.07 -17.54 -5.19
C ALA A 344 -14.64 -16.98 -5.29
N PHE A 345 -14.05 -16.53 -4.17
CA PHE A 345 -12.67 -16.05 -4.14
C PHE A 345 -11.67 -17.12 -4.55
N LEU A 346 -11.82 -18.34 -4.02
CA LEU A 346 -10.90 -19.43 -4.32
C LEU A 346 -11.05 -19.92 -5.77
N ALA A 347 -12.27 -20.00 -6.29
CA ALA A 347 -12.48 -20.36 -7.70
C ALA A 347 -11.87 -19.31 -8.65
N ALA A 348 -12.03 -18.03 -8.33
CA ALA A 348 -11.52 -16.93 -9.16
C ALA A 348 -9.98 -16.88 -9.24
N PHE A 349 -9.28 -17.13 -8.13
CA PHE A 349 -7.83 -16.97 -8.06
C PHE A 349 -7.05 -18.29 -7.97
N CYS A 350 -7.66 -19.35 -7.46
CA CYS A 350 -6.98 -20.62 -7.23
C CYS A 350 -7.39 -21.72 -8.23
N GLY A 351 -8.44 -21.47 -9.00
CA GLY A 351 -9.01 -22.46 -9.91
C GLY A 351 -9.72 -23.63 -9.20
N ASP A 352 -10.18 -24.60 -9.96
CA ASP A 352 -11.01 -25.72 -9.46
C ASP A 352 -10.28 -26.70 -8.52
N GLY A 353 -8.97 -26.62 -8.44
CA GLY A 353 -8.12 -27.51 -7.60
C GLY A 353 -8.17 -27.21 -6.10
N GLY A 354 -8.75 -26.08 -5.69
CA GLY A 354 -8.75 -25.64 -4.28
C GLY A 354 -7.34 -25.41 -3.74
N ILE A 355 -7.23 -25.08 -2.45
CA ILE A 355 -6.01 -24.61 -1.78
C ILE A 355 -4.88 -25.67 -1.66
N HIS A 356 -5.12 -26.92 -2.00
CA HIS A 356 -4.17 -28.01 -1.68
C HIS A 356 -2.93 -28.08 -2.61
N ARG A 357 -2.91 -27.36 -3.71
CA ARG A 357 -1.79 -27.26 -4.65
C ARG A 357 -1.88 -25.95 -5.44
N ILE A 358 -1.66 -24.81 -4.80
CA ILE A 358 -1.67 -23.56 -5.54
C ILE A 358 -0.26 -23.02 -5.61
N GLU A 359 0.32 -23.25 -6.75
CA GLU A 359 1.36 -22.43 -7.30
C GLU A 359 0.92 -22.10 -8.71
N ASN A 360 0.08 -21.08 -8.83
CA ASN A 360 -0.19 -20.46 -10.12
C ASN A 360 0.46 -19.07 -10.13
N ASP A 361 0.50 -18.41 -11.25
CA ASP A 361 1.17 -17.11 -11.42
C ASP A 361 0.63 -16.04 -10.47
N MET A 362 -0.58 -16.15 -9.95
CA MET A 362 -1.22 -15.13 -9.12
C MET A 362 -1.25 -15.48 -7.64
N VAL A 363 -1.29 -16.76 -7.30
CA VAL A 363 -1.51 -17.19 -5.91
C VAL A 363 -0.46 -18.19 -5.47
N THR A 364 0.14 -17.97 -4.32
CA THR A 364 0.91 -18.99 -3.62
C THR A 364 0.27 -19.28 -2.27
N PHE A 365 0.08 -20.56 -1.98
CA PHE A 365 -0.35 -21.06 -0.67
C PHE A 365 0.69 -22.02 -0.14
N GLU A 366 1.12 -21.78 1.08
CA GLU A 366 2.12 -22.62 1.73
C GLU A 366 1.66 -23.05 3.12
N ARG A 367 1.82 -24.33 3.39
CA ARG A 367 1.60 -24.92 4.72
C ARG A 367 2.93 -25.44 5.25
N LEU A 368 3.42 -24.83 6.33
CA LEU A 368 4.64 -25.23 7.03
C LEU A 368 4.38 -26.25 8.13
#